data_ab7016b8b57e366e32178050fc3dc1e1
#
_entry.id   ab7016b8b57e366e32178050fc3dc1e1
#
_cell.length_a   1.000
_cell.length_b   1.000
_cell.length_c   1.000
_cell.angle_alpha   90.00
_cell.angle_beta   90.00
_cell.angle_gamma   90.00
#
_symmetry.space_group_name_H-M   'P 1'
#
loop_
_entity.id
_entity.type
_entity.pdbx_description
1 polymer ?
#
loop_
_entity_poly.entity_id
_entity_poly.type
_entity_poly.pdbx_seq_one_letter_code
_entity_poly.pdbx_strand_id
1 'polypeptide(L)'
;MKDNMKLYIAKRARAVSCAFVFLVTLFAWAAPSQAQIVALGASVVQGYGVSSGEAFPEQLQAMLRAKGKQYTVTNQGVSGDTTSGVLSRLDSAVPEGTRIVILMIGGNDVRRGGSVADAQAGVGQIMSRLQARHIRVINAMPLYRAARGKGMVLPDGIHLTPAGQKYVASALASSIS
;
A
#
# COMPACT_ATOMS: atom_id res chain seq x y z
N MET A 1 46.30 -15.27 -51.93
CA MET A 1 46.04 -16.09 -50.73
C MET A 1 46.08 -15.29 -49.41
N LYS A 2 46.81 -14.19 -49.32
CA LYS A 2 46.91 -13.34 -48.11
C LYS A 2 45.69 -12.43 -47.89
N ASP A 3 44.98 -11.99 -48.94
CA ASP A 3 43.85 -11.05 -48.81
C ASP A 3 42.57 -11.70 -48.32
N ASN A 4 42.35 -12.97 -48.67
CA ASN A 4 41.16 -13.72 -48.19
C ASN A 4 41.22 -14.02 -46.68
N MET A 5 42.41 -14.12 -46.10
CA MET A 5 42.57 -14.36 -44.66
C MET A 5 42.27 -13.11 -43.82
N LYS A 6 42.65 -11.91 -44.34
CA LYS A 6 42.33 -10.64 -43.67
C LYS A 6 40.82 -10.37 -43.64
N LEU A 7 40.10 -10.70 -44.73
CA LEU A 7 38.66 -10.54 -44.84
C LEU A 7 37.89 -11.49 -43.89
N TYR A 8 38.42 -12.71 -43.70
CA TYR A 8 37.79 -13.68 -42.79
C TYR A 8 37.95 -13.29 -41.31
N ILE A 9 39.12 -12.78 -40.94
CA ILE A 9 39.39 -12.32 -39.57
C ILE A 9 38.54 -11.06 -39.25
N ALA A 10 38.39 -10.14 -40.19
CA ALA A 10 37.58 -8.93 -40.01
C ALA A 10 36.06 -9.25 -39.86
N LYS A 11 35.54 -10.26 -40.56
CA LYS A 11 34.16 -10.73 -40.43
C LYS A 11 33.89 -11.41 -39.08
N ARG A 12 34.86 -12.19 -38.55
CA ARG A 12 34.69 -12.81 -37.23
C ARG A 12 34.78 -11.80 -36.07
N ALA A 13 35.66 -10.82 -36.19
CA ALA A 13 35.79 -9.76 -35.19
C ALA A 13 34.51 -8.92 -35.07
N ARG A 14 33.80 -8.63 -36.19
CA ARG A 14 32.53 -7.91 -36.18
C ARG A 14 31.37 -8.71 -35.61
N ALA A 15 31.31 -10.02 -35.83
CA ALA A 15 30.27 -10.90 -35.32
C ALA A 15 30.40 -11.09 -33.80
N VAL A 16 31.60 -11.15 -33.25
CA VAL A 16 31.86 -11.29 -31.80
C VAL A 16 31.52 -9.97 -31.07
N SER A 17 31.81 -8.80 -31.69
CA SER A 17 31.52 -7.48 -31.11
C SER A 17 30.01 -7.19 -31.01
N CYS A 18 29.23 -7.63 -32.01
CA CYS A 18 27.75 -7.48 -31.96
C CYS A 18 27.10 -8.41 -30.93
N ALA A 19 27.64 -9.63 -30.72
CA ALA A 19 27.10 -10.55 -29.71
C ALA A 19 27.35 -10.04 -28.26
N PHE A 20 28.51 -9.39 -28.03
CA PHE A 20 28.86 -8.88 -26.70
C PHE A 20 28.05 -7.65 -26.32
N VAL A 21 27.68 -6.78 -27.28
CA VAL A 21 26.82 -5.61 -27.05
C VAL A 21 25.38 -6.04 -26.76
N PHE A 22 24.87 -7.14 -27.34
CA PHE A 22 23.51 -7.64 -27.08
C PHE A 22 23.38 -8.33 -25.72
N LEU A 23 24.46 -8.90 -25.17
CA LEU A 23 24.43 -9.57 -23.85
C LEU A 23 24.47 -8.57 -22.69
N VAL A 24 25.01 -7.37 -22.88
CA VAL A 24 25.10 -6.32 -21.84
C VAL A 24 23.77 -5.54 -21.70
N THR A 25 22.92 -5.53 -22.71
CA THR A 25 21.63 -4.81 -22.67
C THR A 25 20.50 -5.59 -21.99
N LEU A 26 20.68 -6.87 -21.69
CA LEU A 26 19.68 -7.68 -20.97
C LEU A 26 19.82 -7.64 -19.44
N PHE A 27 20.82 -6.92 -18.90
CA PHE A 27 20.95 -6.63 -17.46
C PHE A 27 20.34 -5.28 -17.08
N ALA A 28 19.32 -4.83 -17.81
CA ALA A 28 18.64 -3.59 -17.54
C ALA A 28 17.44 -3.82 -16.62
N TRP A 29 17.60 -3.39 -15.38
CA TRP A 29 16.58 -2.77 -14.55
C TRP A 29 15.42 -3.67 -14.08
N ALA A 30 15.69 -4.61 -13.21
CA ALA A 30 14.73 -4.79 -12.12
C ALA A 30 14.81 -3.52 -11.26
N ALA A 31 14.01 -2.51 -11.57
CA ALA A 31 13.77 -1.43 -10.64
C ALA A 31 13.42 -2.09 -9.31
N PRO A 32 14.02 -1.70 -8.16
CA PRO A 32 13.66 -2.29 -6.89
C PRO A 32 12.15 -2.14 -6.77
N SER A 33 11.43 -3.27 -6.69
CA SER A 33 9.99 -3.24 -6.52
C SER A 33 9.76 -2.52 -5.19
N GLN A 34 9.29 -1.27 -5.25
CA GLN A 34 9.00 -0.51 -4.05
C GLN A 34 7.97 -1.32 -3.27
N ALA A 35 8.29 -1.66 -2.02
CA ALA A 35 7.39 -2.43 -1.21
C ALA A 35 6.09 -1.65 -1.04
N GLN A 36 4.99 -2.19 -1.58
CA GLN A 36 3.72 -1.50 -1.61
C GLN A 36 2.97 -1.70 -0.30
N ILE A 37 2.50 -0.61 0.27
CA ILE A 37 1.59 -0.56 1.40
C ILE A 37 0.23 -0.09 0.87
N VAL A 38 -0.84 -0.79 1.23
CA VAL A 38 -2.21 -0.38 0.92
C VAL A 38 -2.91 -0.02 2.23
N ALA A 39 -3.42 1.21 2.33
CA ALA A 39 -4.34 1.62 3.38
C ALA A 39 -5.76 1.32 2.91
N LEU A 40 -6.41 0.32 3.51
CA LEU A 40 -7.69 -0.24 3.09
C LEU A 40 -8.78 0.05 4.13
N GLY A 41 -9.90 0.64 3.71
CA GLY A 41 -10.99 0.91 4.64
C GLY A 41 -12.05 1.85 4.12
N ALA A 42 -12.66 2.61 5.03
CA ALA A 42 -13.77 3.51 4.74
C ALA A 42 -13.34 4.99 4.73
N SER A 43 -14.27 5.88 5.09
CA SER A 43 -14.12 7.35 5.03
C SER A 43 -12.95 7.91 5.83
N VAL A 44 -12.59 7.31 6.97
CA VAL A 44 -11.44 7.74 7.78
C VAL A 44 -10.12 7.48 7.03
N VAL A 45 -10.02 6.35 6.31
CA VAL A 45 -8.87 6.03 5.45
C VAL A 45 -8.84 6.98 4.25
N GLN A 46 -9.99 7.21 3.63
CA GLN A 46 -10.11 8.16 2.52
C GLN A 46 -9.67 9.58 2.88
N GLY A 47 -9.78 9.97 4.15
CA GLY A 47 -9.51 11.32 4.60
C GLY A 47 -10.74 12.25 4.52
N TYR A 48 -11.94 11.70 4.77
CA TYR A 48 -13.16 12.52 4.77
C TYR A 48 -13.05 13.67 5.77
N GLY A 49 -13.34 14.88 5.29
CA GLY A 49 -13.36 16.10 6.12
C GLY A 49 -11.99 16.73 6.40
N VAL A 50 -10.92 16.23 5.80
CA VAL A 50 -9.58 16.86 5.81
C VAL A 50 -9.14 17.21 4.40
N SER A 51 -8.16 18.10 4.27
CA SER A 51 -7.63 18.53 2.97
C SER A 51 -6.79 17.43 2.32
N SER A 52 -6.56 17.58 1.02
CA SER A 52 -5.66 16.70 0.28
C SER A 52 -4.25 16.69 0.92
N GLY A 53 -3.71 15.48 1.12
CA GLY A 53 -2.41 15.29 1.79
C GLY A 53 -2.48 15.20 3.32
N GLU A 54 -3.61 15.53 3.95
CA GLU A 54 -3.78 15.43 5.40
C GLU A 54 -4.32 14.08 5.88
N ALA A 55 -4.83 13.24 4.99
CA ALA A 55 -5.23 11.90 5.35
C ALA A 55 -4.02 11.06 5.79
N PHE A 56 -4.23 10.10 6.70
CA PHE A 56 -3.10 9.37 7.29
C PHE A 56 -2.27 8.57 6.28
N PRO A 57 -2.81 8.03 5.17
CA PRO A 57 -1.98 7.32 4.21
C PRO A 57 -0.94 8.22 3.52
N GLU A 58 -1.33 9.44 3.13
CA GLU A 58 -0.45 10.43 2.51
C GLU A 58 0.60 10.93 3.50
N GLN A 59 0.20 11.20 4.75
CA GLN A 59 1.14 11.59 5.81
C GLN A 59 2.10 10.45 6.15
N LEU A 60 1.63 9.20 6.19
CA LEU A 60 2.47 8.01 6.39
C LEU A 60 3.51 7.89 5.28
N GLN A 61 3.10 8.08 4.01
CA GLN A 61 4.00 8.09 2.87
C GLN A 61 5.13 9.13 3.06
N ALA A 62 4.76 10.35 3.43
CA ALA A 62 5.73 11.43 3.68
C ALA A 62 6.70 11.09 4.82
N MET A 63 6.19 10.54 5.93
CA MET A 63 7.00 10.14 7.08
C MET A 63 7.95 8.99 6.78
N LEU A 64 7.52 7.99 6.00
CA LEU A 64 8.37 6.87 5.60
C LEU A 64 9.48 7.34 4.65
N ARG A 65 9.16 8.23 3.70
CA ARG A 65 10.18 8.86 2.83
C ARG A 65 11.21 9.66 3.62
N ALA A 66 10.77 10.46 4.60
CA ALA A 66 11.66 11.22 5.46
C ALA A 66 12.63 10.33 6.28
N LYS A 67 12.24 9.07 6.55
CA LYS A 67 13.08 8.05 7.18
C LYS A 67 13.94 7.27 6.18
N GLY A 68 13.98 7.65 4.90
CA GLY A 68 14.73 6.96 3.83
C GLY A 68 14.11 5.61 3.41
N LYS A 69 12.87 5.31 3.83
CA LYS A 69 12.19 4.06 3.48
C LYS A 69 11.55 4.15 2.10
N GLN A 70 11.87 3.20 1.23
CA GLN A 70 11.37 3.12 -0.15
C GLN A 70 10.03 2.37 -0.21
N TYR A 71 9.00 2.90 0.48
CA TYR A 71 7.63 2.39 0.41
C TYR A 71 6.75 3.30 -0.44
N THR A 72 5.80 2.70 -1.16
CA THR A 72 4.66 3.41 -1.74
C THR A 72 3.42 3.10 -0.91
N VAL A 73 2.71 4.12 -0.45
CA VAL A 73 1.45 3.98 0.30
C VAL A 73 0.29 4.39 -0.60
N THR A 74 -0.59 3.45 -0.91
CA THR A 74 -1.80 3.70 -1.71
C THR A 74 -3.01 3.80 -0.80
N ASN A 75 -3.79 4.87 -0.97
CA ASN A 75 -5.05 5.07 -0.26
C ASN A 75 -6.19 4.36 -0.99
N GLN A 76 -6.76 3.35 -0.36
CA GLN A 76 -7.90 2.55 -0.81
C GLN A 76 -9.09 2.72 0.16
N GLY A 77 -9.25 3.92 0.69
CA GLY A 77 -10.43 4.33 1.48
C GLY A 77 -11.61 4.65 0.56
N VAL A 78 -12.79 4.11 0.87
CA VAL A 78 -14.05 4.42 0.19
C VAL A 78 -15.10 4.80 1.23
N SER A 79 -15.60 6.05 1.17
CA SER A 79 -16.62 6.52 2.13
C SER A 79 -17.85 5.62 2.14
N GLY A 80 -18.32 5.31 3.35
CA GLY A 80 -19.49 4.45 3.53
C GLY A 80 -19.21 2.96 3.41
N ASP A 81 -18.00 2.52 3.06
CA ASP A 81 -17.70 1.12 2.84
C ASP A 81 -17.87 0.27 4.11
N THR A 82 -18.29 -0.97 3.90
CA THR A 82 -18.49 -2.00 4.93
C THR A 82 -17.47 -3.12 4.74
N THR A 83 -17.42 -4.07 5.67
CA THR A 83 -16.59 -5.28 5.50
C THR A 83 -16.97 -6.06 4.24
N SER A 84 -18.26 -6.17 3.95
CA SER A 84 -18.77 -6.80 2.72
C SER A 84 -18.33 -6.02 1.47
N GLY A 85 -18.40 -4.69 1.47
CA GLY A 85 -17.92 -3.85 0.37
C GLY A 85 -16.42 -4.02 0.14
N VAL A 86 -15.61 -4.01 1.21
CA VAL A 86 -14.17 -4.30 1.10
C VAL A 86 -13.91 -5.69 0.53
N LEU A 87 -14.65 -6.72 0.98
CA LEU A 87 -14.49 -8.09 0.48
C LEU A 87 -14.79 -8.19 -1.02
N SER A 88 -15.80 -7.48 -1.51
CA SER A 88 -16.17 -7.49 -2.94
C SER A 88 -15.13 -6.87 -3.87
N ARG A 89 -14.31 -5.93 -3.36
CA ARG A 89 -13.27 -5.24 -4.12
C ARG A 89 -11.83 -5.59 -3.68
N LEU A 90 -11.67 -6.61 -2.81
CA LEU A 90 -10.39 -6.90 -2.16
C LEU A 90 -9.25 -7.11 -3.15
N ASP A 91 -9.49 -7.87 -4.21
CA ASP A 91 -8.46 -8.22 -5.18
C ASP A 91 -8.04 -7.01 -6.04
N SER A 92 -8.99 -6.15 -6.43
CA SER A 92 -8.69 -4.92 -7.16
C SER A 92 -8.06 -3.83 -6.26
N ALA A 93 -8.47 -3.75 -4.99
CA ALA A 93 -7.95 -2.78 -4.04
C ALA A 93 -6.55 -3.14 -3.52
N VAL A 94 -6.20 -4.42 -3.53
CA VAL A 94 -4.91 -4.93 -3.03
C VAL A 94 -4.22 -5.71 -4.15
N PRO A 95 -3.54 -5.01 -5.08
CA PRO A 95 -2.88 -5.63 -6.22
C PRO A 95 -1.72 -6.54 -5.81
N GLU A 96 -1.23 -7.33 -6.77
CA GLU A 96 0.00 -8.11 -6.59
C GLU A 96 1.18 -7.22 -6.24
N GLY A 97 2.14 -7.77 -5.49
CA GLY A 97 3.28 -7.00 -4.97
C GLY A 97 2.99 -6.22 -3.69
N THR A 98 1.73 -6.15 -3.22
CA THR A 98 1.41 -5.58 -1.90
C THR A 98 2.04 -6.42 -0.79
N ARG A 99 2.79 -5.77 0.09
CA ARG A 99 3.45 -6.42 1.23
C ARG A 99 2.74 -6.17 2.56
N ILE A 100 2.14 -4.99 2.70
CA ILE A 100 1.47 -4.58 3.93
C ILE A 100 0.10 -4.01 3.58
N VAL A 101 -0.92 -4.43 4.31
CA VAL A 101 -2.24 -3.80 4.30
C VAL A 101 -2.49 -3.21 5.68
N ILE A 102 -2.78 -1.92 5.73
CA ILE A 102 -3.28 -1.22 6.91
C ILE A 102 -4.80 -1.22 6.82
N LEU A 103 -5.45 -2.02 7.65
CA LEU A 103 -6.90 -2.22 7.62
C LEU A 103 -7.60 -1.37 8.68
N MET A 104 -8.58 -0.56 8.26
CA MET A 104 -9.43 0.23 9.17
C MET A 104 -10.87 0.20 8.67
N ILE A 105 -11.66 -0.79 9.11
CA ILE A 105 -13.03 -1.07 8.64
C ILE A 105 -13.89 -1.67 9.76
N GLY A 106 -15.21 -1.76 9.55
CA GLY A 106 -16.19 -2.40 10.45
C GLY A 106 -17.12 -1.42 11.15
N GLY A 107 -16.80 -0.12 11.17
CA GLY A 107 -17.68 0.88 11.81
C GLY A 107 -18.98 1.11 11.06
N ASN A 108 -18.99 1.04 9.74
CA ASN A 108 -20.20 1.23 8.93
C ASN A 108 -21.14 0.04 9.01
N ASP A 109 -20.63 -1.15 9.19
CA ASP A 109 -21.42 -2.35 9.37
C ASP A 109 -22.41 -2.17 10.55
N VAL A 110 -21.87 -1.75 11.69
CA VAL A 110 -22.68 -1.50 12.91
C VAL A 110 -23.62 -0.30 12.71
N ARG A 111 -23.17 0.80 12.11
CA ARG A 111 -24.01 1.98 11.87
C ARG A 111 -25.18 1.72 10.91
N ARG A 112 -25.07 0.71 10.05
CA ARG A 112 -26.14 0.28 9.14
C ARG A 112 -27.03 -0.81 9.73
N GLY A 113 -26.94 -1.06 11.03
CA GLY A 113 -27.79 -2.00 11.75
C GLY A 113 -27.25 -3.44 11.84
N GLY A 114 -26.03 -3.67 11.37
CA GLY A 114 -25.35 -4.96 11.57
C GLY A 114 -24.83 -5.10 13.02
N SER A 115 -24.57 -6.33 13.43
CA SER A 115 -23.99 -6.59 14.75
C SER A 115 -22.48 -6.36 14.78
N VAL A 116 -21.94 -6.12 15.98
CA VAL A 116 -20.48 -6.06 16.20
C VAL A 116 -19.83 -7.40 15.82
N ALA A 117 -20.52 -8.52 16.07
CA ALA A 117 -20.02 -9.84 15.74
C ALA A 117 -19.90 -10.03 14.22
N ASP A 118 -20.88 -9.60 13.43
CA ASP A 118 -20.84 -9.66 11.97
C ASP A 118 -19.69 -8.80 11.42
N ALA A 119 -19.53 -7.59 11.94
CA ALA A 119 -18.42 -6.72 11.58
C ALA A 119 -17.06 -7.37 11.88
N GLN A 120 -16.90 -8.01 13.04
CA GLN A 120 -15.69 -8.73 13.41
C GLN A 120 -15.45 -9.96 12.53
N ALA A 121 -16.49 -10.72 12.20
CA ALA A 121 -16.41 -11.84 11.28
C ALA A 121 -15.95 -11.38 9.88
N GLY A 122 -16.53 -10.29 9.36
CA GLY A 122 -16.10 -9.70 8.09
C GLY A 122 -14.64 -9.23 8.10
N VAL A 123 -14.20 -8.57 9.16
CA VAL A 123 -12.78 -8.22 9.36
C VAL A 123 -11.90 -9.45 9.36
N GLY A 124 -12.31 -10.52 10.06
CA GLY A 124 -11.60 -11.80 10.10
C GLY A 124 -11.43 -12.43 8.71
N GLN A 125 -12.50 -12.40 7.89
CA GLN A 125 -12.45 -12.90 6.51
C GLN A 125 -11.48 -12.09 5.63
N ILE A 126 -11.49 -10.76 5.73
CA ILE A 126 -10.54 -9.89 5.01
C ILE A 126 -9.11 -10.26 5.41
N MET A 127 -8.83 -10.32 6.71
CA MET A 127 -7.50 -10.65 7.22
C MET A 127 -7.03 -12.04 6.75
N SER A 128 -7.88 -13.05 6.81
CA SER A 128 -7.57 -14.42 6.36
C SER A 128 -7.21 -14.45 4.87
N ARG A 129 -7.99 -13.78 4.01
CA ARG A 129 -7.70 -13.71 2.57
C ARG A 129 -6.37 -13.02 2.27
N LEU A 130 -6.05 -11.95 2.99
CA LEU A 130 -4.77 -11.24 2.83
C LEU A 130 -3.59 -12.06 3.34
N GLN A 131 -3.75 -12.75 4.47
CA GLN A 131 -2.72 -13.64 5.03
C GLN A 131 -2.44 -14.84 4.12
N ALA A 132 -3.47 -15.40 3.48
CA ALA A 132 -3.31 -16.46 2.49
C ALA A 132 -2.46 -16.00 1.27
N ARG A 133 -2.39 -14.70 1.00
CA ARG A 133 -1.53 -14.06 0.00
C ARG A 133 -0.17 -13.63 0.57
N HIS A 134 0.19 -14.08 1.77
CA HIS A 134 1.41 -13.71 2.50
C HIS A 134 1.56 -12.20 2.75
N ILE A 135 0.47 -11.47 2.86
CA ILE A 135 0.44 -10.03 3.11
C ILE A 135 0.38 -9.81 4.63
N ARG A 136 1.29 -8.96 5.16
CA ARG A 136 1.22 -8.51 6.56
C ARG A 136 0.04 -7.56 6.73
N VAL A 137 -0.88 -7.89 7.64
CA VAL A 137 -2.03 -7.02 7.95
C VAL A 137 -1.81 -6.30 9.28
N ILE A 138 -1.94 -4.98 9.26
CA ILE A 138 -1.94 -4.13 10.45
C ILE A 138 -3.37 -3.64 10.67
N ASN A 139 -4.03 -4.13 11.70
CA ASN A 139 -5.34 -3.61 12.10
C ASN A 139 -5.15 -2.25 12.80
N ALA A 140 -5.57 -1.16 12.13
CA ALA A 140 -5.42 0.20 12.62
C ALA A 140 -6.63 0.72 13.42
N MET A 141 -7.68 -0.10 13.63
CA MET A 141 -8.84 0.28 14.46
C MET A 141 -8.46 0.66 15.89
N PRO A 142 -7.49 0.03 16.57
CA PRO A 142 -7.03 0.50 17.88
C PRO A 142 -6.47 1.92 17.86
N LEU A 143 -5.72 2.30 16.83
CA LEU A 143 -5.18 3.65 16.66
C LEU A 143 -6.28 4.68 16.43
N TYR A 144 -7.27 4.34 15.60
CA TYR A 144 -8.47 5.17 15.41
C TYR A 144 -9.20 5.41 16.74
N ARG A 145 -9.45 4.34 17.52
CA ARG A 145 -10.11 4.46 18.83
C ARG A 145 -9.30 5.31 19.79
N ALA A 146 -7.98 5.19 19.80
CA ALA A 146 -7.10 5.99 20.64
C ALA A 146 -7.14 7.48 20.24
N ALA A 147 -7.10 7.80 18.96
CA ALA A 147 -7.25 9.18 18.47
C ALA A 147 -8.62 9.76 18.84
N ARG A 148 -9.69 8.99 18.66
CA ARG A 148 -11.06 9.39 19.06
C ARG A 148 -11.17 9.62 20.56
N GLY A 149 -10.62 8.73 21.39
CA GLY A 149 -10.59 8.88 22.85
C GLY A 149 -9.81 10.10 23.35
N LYS A 150 -8.93 10.65 22.51
CA LYS A 150 -8.21 11.91 22.75
C LYS A 150 -8.95 13.15 22.21
N GLY A 151 -10.19 13.01 21.71
CA GLY A 151 -10.94 14.10 21.13
C GLY A 151 -10.46 14.59 19.76
N MET A 152 -9.59 13.81 19.08
CA MET A 152 -9.03 14.17 17.75
C MET A 152 -10.02 13.83 16.62
N VAL A 153 -11.30 14.19 16.80
CA VAL A 153 -12.38 13.96 15.84
C VAL A 153 -13.04 15.27 15.44
N LEU A 154 -13.61 15.27 14.24
CA LEU A 154 -14.45 16.35 13.75
C LEU A 154 -15.75 16.45 14.58
N PRO A 155 -16.55 17.52 14.43
CA PRO A 155 -17.80 17.69 15.19
C PRO A 155 -18.80 16.54 15.03
N ASP A 156 -18.69 15.73 13.98
CA ASP A 156 -19.52 14.53 13.77
C ASP A 156 -19.19 13.37 14.72
N GLY A 157 -18.12 13.46 15.50
CA GLY A 157 -17.67 12.45 16.45
C GLY A 157 -17.15 11.14 15.82
N ILE A 158 -16.97 11.12 14.49
CA ILE A 158 -16.60 9.93 13.70
C ILE A 158 -15.28 10.15 12.98
N HIS A 159 -15.20 11.20 12.17
CA HIS A 159 -14.04 11.43 11.30
C HIS A 159 -12.93 12.13 12.08
N LEU A 160 -11.69 11.78 11.75
CA LEU A 160 -10.51 12.33 12.42
C LEU A 160 -10.22 13.75 11.91
N THR A 161 -9.82 14.63 12.83
CA THR A 161 -9.21 15.92 12.49
C THR A 161 -7.86 15.69 11.78
N PRO A 162 -7.24 16.71 11.13
CA PRO A 162 -5.87 16.63 10.63
C PRO A 162 -4.88 16.15 11.70
N ALA A 163 -5.04 16.57 12.97
CA ALA A 163 -4.22 16.11 14.09
C ALA A 163 -4.44 14.61 14.37
N GLY A 164 -5.69 14.13 14.31
CA GLY A 164 -6.03 12.70 14.47
C GLY A 164 -5.46 11.84 13.35
N GLN A 165 -5.52 12.31 12.12
CA GLN A 165 -4.92 11.65 10.96
C GLN A 165 -3.39 11.53 11.14
N LYS A 166 -2.75 12.62 11.55
CA LYS A 166 -1.30 12.66 11.84
C LYS A 166 -0.91 11.72 12.97
N TYR A 167 -1.72 11.62 14.02
CA TYR A 167 -1.51 10.70 15.13
C TYR A 167 -1.45 9.24 14.64
N VAL A 168 -2.42 8.83 13.82
CA VAL A 168 -2.46 7.48 13.22
C VAL A 168 -1.23 7.24 12.33
N ALA A 169 -0.91 8.20 11.45
CA ALA A 169 0.25 8.10 10.55
C ALA A 169 1.57 7.94 11.32
N SER A 170 1.77 8.73 12.39
CA SER A 170 2.99 8.70 13.21
C SER A 170 3.17 7.36 13.93
N ALA A 171 2.09 6.80 14.48
CA ALA A 171 2.12 5.50 15.15
C ALA A 171 2.46 4.38 14.15
N LEU A 172 1.86 4.41 12.95
CA LEU A 172 2.15 3.46 11.88
C LEU A 172 3.59 3.59 11.36
N ALA A 173 4.09 4.80 11.17
CA ALA A 173 5.46 5.05 10.72
C ALA A 173 6.52 4.56 11.72
N SER A 174 6.17 4.41 12.98
CA SER A 174 7.04 3.83 14.02
C SER A 174 7.00 2.30 14.04
N SER A 175 5.90 1.68 13.56
CA SER A 175 5.71 0.22 13.54
C SER A 175 6.16 -0.42 12.21
N ILE A 176 6.31 0.37 11.16
CA ILE A 176 6.76 -0.03 9.82
C ILE A 176 8.25 0.37 9.67
N SER A 177 9.09 -0.25 10.44
CA SER A 177 10.55 -0.03 10.43
C SER A 177 11.30 -1.17 9.76
#